data_a0a4f05af18380c110b59600be701f86
#
_entry.id   a0a4f05af18380c110b59600be701f86
#
_cell.length_a   1.000
_cell.length_b   1.000
_cell.length_c   1.000
_cell.angle_alpha   90.00
_cell.angle_beta   90.00
_cell.angle_gamma   90.00
#
_symmetry.space_group_name_H-M   'P 1'
#
loop_
_entity.id
_entity.type
_entity.pdbx_description
1 polymer ?
#
loop_
_entity_poly.entity_id
_entity_poly.type
_entity_poly.pdbx_seq_one_letter_code
_entity_poly.pdbx_strand_id
1 'polypeptide(L)'
;AALFLQPGAWPLIDEPTNHLDDAGRALLGRYLKSQKTGFLLISHDRALLDACCDHMLAIERTGLRLRQGNFSSWWQEVQDRDAREAAENERLGREIDRLQAAGQRATRWADKIEASKFSTRNSGLRVDRGYVGHKSA
;
A
#
# COMPACT_ATOMS: atom_id res chain seq x y z
N ALA A 1 0.17 -5.04 -41.39
CA ALA A 1 1.27 -4.56 -42.22
C ALA A 1 1.13 -3.10 -42.65
N ALA A 2 -0.07 -2.63 -43.01
CA ALA A 2 -0.29 -1.24 -43.44
C ALA A 2 -0.01 -0.18 -42.35
N LEU A 3 -0.16 -0.52 -41.08
CA LEU A 3 0.04 0.38 -39.95
C LEU A 3 1.45 0.97 -39.86
N PHE A 4 2.47 0.22 -40.28
CA PHE A 4 3.87 0.64 -40.19
C PHE A 4 4.37 1.32 -41.46
N LEU A 5 3.50 1.57 -42.45
CA LEU A 5 3.88 2.19 -43.73
C LEU A 5 3.77 3.73 -43.72
N GLN A 6 3.22 4.32 -42.65
CA GLN A 6 3.13 5.80 -42.54
C GLN A 6 4.41 6.37 -41.89
N PRO A 7 5.21 7.15 -42.61
CA PRO A 7 6.41 7.76 -42.05
C PRO A 7 6.05 8.74 -40.91
N GLY A 8 6.70 8.61 -39.75
CA GLY A 8 6.54 9.51 -38.62
C GLY A 8 5.32 9.23 -37.71
N ALA A 9 4.51 8.21 -38.00
CA ALA A 9 3.43 7.77 -37.12
C ALA A 9 3.90 6.68 -36.15
N TRP A 10 3.44 6.78 -34.89
CA TRP A 10 3.60 5.72 -33.89
C TRP A 10 2.32 4.87 -33.89
N PRO A 11 2.38 3.62 -34.32
CA PRO A 11 1.22 2.76 -34.31
C PRO A 11 0.74 2.51 -32.88
N LEU A 12 -0.56 2.67 -32.66
CA LEU A 12 -1.27 2.17 -31.48
C LEU A 12 -1.97 0.88 -31.84
N ILE A 13 -1.63 -0.20 -31.16
CA ILE A 13 -2.09 -1.54 -31.42
C ILE A 13 -2.85 -2.03 -30.20
N ASP A 14 -4.14 -2.29 -30.36
CA ASP A 14 -5.02 -2.70 -29.26
C ASP A 14 -5.45 -4.15 -29.44
N GLU A 15 -5.13 -4.99 -28.44
CA GLU A 15 -5.48 -6.40 -28.34
C GLU A 15 -5.33 -7.22 -29.65
N PRO A 16 -4.15 -7.21 -30.30
CA PRO A 16 -3.98 -7.82 -31.60
C PRO A 16 -3.98 -9.35 -31.58
N THR A 17 -3.95 -9.97 -30.39
CA THR A 17 -3.99 -11.41 -30.20
C THR A 17 -5.39 -12.00 -30.16
N ASN A 18 -6.42 -11.13 -30.11
CA ASN A 18 -7.79 -11.60 -30.18
C ASN A 18 -8.02 -12.38 -31.49
N HIS A 19 -8.53 -13.58 -31.36
CA HIS A 19 -8.79 -14.50 -32.48
C HIS A 19 -7.55 -15.16 -33.15
N LEU A 20 -6.34 -14.99 -32.56
CA LEU A 20 -5.16 -15.70 -33.06
C LEU A 20 -4.92 -16.97 -32.22
N ASP A 21 -4.52 -18.03 -32.96
CA ASP A 21 -3.97 -19.24 -32.37
C ASP A 21 -2.52 -19.01 -31.88
N ASP A 22 -1.94 -19.97 -31.19
CA ASP A 22 -0.58 -19.85 -30.64
C ASP A 22 0.48 -19.62 -31.73
N ALA A 23 0.31 -20.20 -32.90
CA ALA A 23 1.21 -20.00 -34.05
C ALA A 23 1.12 -18.56 -34.57
N GLY A 24 -0.11 -18.03 -34.68
CA GLY A 24 -0.37 -16.64 -35.06
C GLY A 24 0.19 -15.63 -34.06
N ARG A 25 0.05 -15.88 -32.75
CA ARG A 25 0.62 -15.04 -31.67
C ARG A 25 2.15 -15.02 -31.76
N ALA A 26 2.79 -16.18 -31.91
CA ALA A 26 4.24 -16.27 -32.07
C ALA A 26 4.75 -15.54 -33.32
N LEU A 27 4.01 -15.64 -34.44
CA LEU A 27 4.32 -14.90 -35.65
C LEU A 27 4.20 -13.39 -35.47
N LEU A 28 3.12 -12.95 -34.84
CA LEU A 28 2.89 -11.54 -34.52
C LEU A 28 4.01 -10.98 -33.63
N GLY A 29 4.40 -11.68 -32.57
CA GLY A 29 5.48 -11.27 -31.68
C GLY A 29 6.82 -11.10 -32.43
N ARG A 30 7.18 -12.04 -33.28
CA ARG A 30 8.37 -11.92 -34.13
C ARG A 30 8.29 -10.74 -35.10
N TYR A 31 7.13 -10.51 -35.68
CA TYR A 31 6.89 -9.40 -36.60
C TYR A 31 7.05 -8.07 -35.90
N LEU A 32 6.39 -7.87 -34.72
CA LEU A 32 6.48 -6.65 -33.95
C LEU A 32 7.91 -6.38 -33.47
N LYS A 33 8.61 -7.41 -32.99
CA LYS A 33 10.01 -7.28 -32.59
C LYS A 33 10.96 -6.87 -33.72
N SER A 34 10.63 -7.24 -34.96
CA SER A 34 11.44 -6.90 -36.14
C SER A 34 11.23 -5.46 -36.62
N GLN A 35 10.23 -4.75 -36.09
CA GLN A 35 9.95 -3.37 -36.50
C GLN A 35 11.01 -2.42 -35.95
N LYS A 36 11.50 -1.52 -36.80
CA LYS A 36 12.44 -0.45 -36.42
C LYS A 36 11.73 0.78 -35.88
N THR A 37 10.46 0.94 -36.22
CA THR A 37 9.62 2.04 -35.74
C THR A 37 9.02 1.66 -34.41
N GLY A 38 9.06 2.55 -33.40
CA GLY A 38 8.40 2.34 -32.13
C GLY A 38 6.89 2.17 -32.28
N PHE A 39 6.27 1.47 -31.36
CA PHE A 39 4.82 1.26 -31.32
C PHE A 39 4.34 1.25 -29.86
N LEU A 40 3.06 1.50 -29.66
CA LEU A 40 2.38 1.32 -28.38
C LEU A 40 1.44 0.12 -28.51
N LEU A 41 1.64 -0.90 -27.66
CA LEU A 41 0.86 -2.14 -27.66
C LEU A 41 0.04 -2.22 -26.38
N ILE A 42 -1.25 -2.42 -26.52
CA ILE A 42 -2.17 -2.78 -25.44
C ILE A 42 -2.51 -4.25 -25.59
N SER A 43 -2.21 -5.06 -24.59
CA SER A 43 -2.55 -6.48 -24.61
C SER A 43 -2.54 -7.08 -23.20
N HIS A 44 -3.35 -8.10 -22.99
CA HIS A 44 -3.32 -8.96 -21.82
C HIS A 44 -2.48 -10.23 -22.04
N ASP A 45 -1.95 -10.44 -23.24
CA ASP A 45 -1.09 -11.57 -23.59
C ASP A 45 0.35 -11.31 -23.10
N ARG A 46 0.67 -11.86 -21.94
CA ARG A 46 1.98 -11.70 -21.28
C ARG A 46 3.13 -12.21 -22.14
N ALA A 47 2.92 -13.32 -22.84
CA ALA A 47 3.95 -13.91 -23.70
C ALA A 47 4.27 -13.00 -24.89
N LEU A 48 3.26 -12.37 -25.48
CA LEU A 48 3.46 -11.38 -26.53
C LEU A 48 4.22 -10.16 -26.01
N LEU A 49 3.81 -9.61 -24.85
CA LEU A 49 4.46 -8.45 -24.24
C LEU A 49 5.94 -8.73 -23.94
N ASP A 50 6.25 -9.90 -23.38
CA ASP A 50 7.63 -10.32 -23.12
C ASP A 50 8.47 -10.54 -24.41
N ALA A 51 7.80 -10.96 -25.48
CA ALA A 51 8.49 -11.23 -26.73
C ALA A 51 8.87 -9.97 -27.50
N CYS A 52 8.07 -8.89 -27.44
CA CYS A 52 8.24 -7.74 -28.34
C CYS A 52 8.37 -6.38 -27.66
N CYS A 53 8.05 -6.24 -26.37
CA CYS A 53 8.15 -4.97 -25.67
C CYS A 53 9.44 -4.85 -24.86
N ASP A 54 10.05 -3.67 -24.88
CA ASP A 54 11.25 -3.31 -24.12
C ASP A 54 10.97 -2.22 -23.06
N HIS A 55 9.77 -1.66 -23.07
CA HIS A 55 9.27 -0.70 -22.09
C HIS A 55 7.84 -1.03 -21.70
N MET A 56 7.52 -0.78 -20.42
CA MET A 56 6.17 -0.93 -19.89
C MET A 56 5.63 0.43 -19.44
N LEU A 57 4.43 0.78 -19.93
CA LEU A 57 3.70 1.99 -19.52
C LEU A 57 2.53 1.57 -18.64
N ALA A 58 2.64 1.84 -17.35
CA ALA A 58 1.58 1.60 -16.39
C ALA A 58 0.75 2.87 -16.16
N ILE A 59 -0.57 2.75 -16.19
CA ILE A 59 -1.52 3.81 -15.84
C ILE A 59 -1.93 3.56 -14.40
N GLU A 60 -1.42 4.37 -13.48
CA GLU A 60 -1.72 4.28 -12.05
C GLU A 60 -2.65 5.43 -11.62
N ARG A 61 -3.23 5.34 -10.43
CA ARG A 61 -4.11 6.41 -9.88
C ARG A 61 -3.36 7.74 -9.73
N THR A 62 -2.05 7.70 -9.55
CA THR A 62 -1.17 8.86 -9.35
C THR A 62 -0.57 9.39 -10.65
N GLY A 63 -0.79 8.71 -11.79
CA GLY A 63 -0.27 9.14 -13.09
C GLY A 63 0.29 8.00 -13.94
N LEU A 64 1.06 8.36 -14.94
CA LEU A 64 1.70 7.43 -15.86
C LEU A 64 3.12 7.09 -15.36
N ARG A 65 3.44 5.81 -15.37
CA ARG A 65 4.78 5.33 -15.03
C ARG A 65 5.36 4.55 -16.20
N LEU A 66 6.44 5.06 -16.77
CA LEU A 66 7.23 4.39 -17.80
C LEU A 66 8.39 3.64 -17.15
N ARG A 67 8.57 2.38 -17.51
CA ARG A 67 9.66 1.51 -17.04
C ARG A 67 10.32 0.82 -18.21
N GLN A 68 11.64 0.73 -18.18
CA GLN A 68 12.40 -0.08 -19.10
C GLN A 68 12.37 -1.54 -18.63
N GLY A 69 12.17 -2.46 -19.56
CA GLY A 69 12.07 -3.89 -19.33
C GLY A 69 10.83 -4.49 -19.99
N ASN A 70 10.77 -5.82 -19.97
CA ASN A 70 9.62 -6.57 -20.45
C ASN A 70 8.53 -6.71 -19.37
N PHE A 71 7.40 -7.32 -19.72
CA PHE A 71 6.27 -7.50 -18.81
C PHE A 71 6.68 -8.29 -17.55
N SER A 72 7.41 -9.38 -17.68
CA SER A 72 7.80 -10.23 -16.55
C SER A 72 8.65 -9.49 -15.53
N SER A 73 9.63 -8.69 -15.98
CA SER A 73 10.48 -7.88 -15.08
C SER A 73 9.68 -6.80 -14.37
N TRP A 74 8.79 -6.11 -15.09
CA TRP A 74 7.90 -5.11 -14.50
C TRP A 74 6.93 -5.73 -13.49
N TRP A 75 6.35 -6.88 -13.82
CA TRP A 75 5.40 -7.57 -12.94
C TRP A 75 6.06 -8.02 -11.62
N GLN A 76 7.29 -8.51 -11.70
CA GLN A 76 8.07 -8.86 -10.51
C GLN A 76 8.29 -7.63 -9.61
N GLU A 77 8.69 -6.49 -10.18
CA GLU A 77 8.84 -5.24 -9.42
C GLU A 77 7.53 -4.81 -8.74
N VAL A 78 6.39 -4.95 -9.43
CA VAL A 78 5.07 -4.64 -8.86
C VAL A 78 4.77 -5.54 -7.67
N GLN A 79 4.96 -6.86 -7.82
CA GLN A 79 4.73 -7.80 -6.73
C GLN A 79 5.64 -7.53 -5.52
N ASP A 80 6.91 -7.23 -5.76
CA ASP A 80 7.87 -6.92 -4.69
C ASP A 80 7.50 -5.62 -3.96
N ARG A 81 7.01 -4.63 -4.69
CA ARG A 81 6.52 -3.37 -4.11
C ARG A 81 5.28 -3.63 -3.24
N ASP A 82 4.31 -4.31 -3.79
CA ASP A 82 3.04 -4.59 -3.10
C ASP A 82 3.28 -5.44 -1.83
N ALA A 83 4.21 -6.38 -1.89
CA ALA A 83 4.62 -7.17 -0.73
C ALA A 83 5.28 -6.31 0.37
N ARG A 84 6.14 -5.35 -0.01
CA ARG A 84 6.77 -4.41 0.94
C ARG A 84 5.73 -3.48 1.56
N GLU A 85 4.83 -2.92 0.77
CA GLU A 85 3.75 -2.05 1.25
C GLU A 85 2.82 -2.81 2.21
N ALA A 86 2.47 -4.06 1.89
CA ALA A 86 1.66 -4.90 2.76
C ALA A 86 2.36 -5.18 4.10
N ALA A 87 3.65 -5.52 4.08
CA ALA A 87 4.43 -5.78 5.29
C ALA A 87 4.59 -4.51 6.16
N GLU A 88 4.76 -3.35 5.54
CA GLU A 88 4.84 -2.08 6.25
C GLU A 88 3.50 -1.69 6.88
N ASN A 89 2.40 -1.85 6.15
CA ASN A 89 1.05 -1.61 6.66
C ASN A 89 0.73 -2.53 7.84
N GLU A 90 1.11 -3.81 7.78
CA GLU A 90 0.94 -4.72 8.91
C GLU A 90 1.77 -4.30 10.13
N ARG A 91 3.02 -3.85 9.91
CA ARG A 91 3.87 -3.33 10.98
C ARG A 91 3.27 -2.10 11.65
N LEU A 92 2.81 -1.13 10.84
CA LEU A 92 2.15 0.08 11.32
C LEU A 92 0.84 -0.25 12.08
N GLY A 93 0.05 -1.19 11.57
CA GLY A 93 -1.14 -1.68 12.26
C GLY A 93 -0.84 -2.20 13.67
N ARG A 94 0.17 -3.08 13.79
CA ARG A 94 0.62 -3.59 15.10
C ARG A 94 1.11 -2.49 16.05
N GLU A 95 1.77 -1.47 15.54
CA GLU A 95 2.23 -0.34 16.33
C GLU A 95 1.07 0.53 16.83
N ILE A 96 0.09 0.79 15.97
CA ILE A 96 -1.16 1.51 16.34
C ILE A 96 -1.88 0.75 17.43
N ASP A 97 -2.09 -0.56 17.30
CA ASP A 97 -2.75 -1.39 18.31
C ASP A 97 -2.00 -1.34 19.64
N ARG A 98 -0.68 -1.41 19.62
CA ARG A 98 0.17 -1.29 20.81
C ARG A 98 0.02 0.06 21.51
N LEU A 99 0.02 1.15 20.72
CA LEU A 99 -0.14 2.50 21.27
C LEU A 99 -1.55 2.72 21.83
N GLN A 100 -2.58 2.23 21.16
CA GLN A 100 -3.96 2.29 21.65
C GLN A 100 -4.12 1.51 22.96
N ALA A 101 -3.58 0.30 23.04
CA ALA A 101 -3.60 -0.50 24.25
C ALA A 101 -2.82 0.17 25.41
N ALA A 102 -1.71 0.83 25.11
CA ALA A 102 -0.95 1.60 26.11
C ALA A 102 -1.75 2.82 26.60
N GLY A 103 -2.39 3.55 25.69
CA GLY A 103 -3.28 4.68 26.01
C GLY A 103 -4.44 4.26 26.92
N GLN A 104 -5.13 3.17 26.56
CA GLN A 104 -6.22 2.63 27.40
C GLN A 104 -5.73 2.22 28.80
N ARG A 105 -4.54 1.62 28.90
CA ARG A 105 -3.95 1.28 30.21
C ARG A 105 -3.67 2.53 31.05
N ALA A 106 -3.11 3.57 30.42
CA ALA A 106 -2.82 4.83 31.12
C ALA A 106 -4.10 5.52 31.63
N THR A 107 -5.15 5.55 30.80
CA THR A 107 -6.46 6.09 31.20
C THR A 107 -7.04 5.32 32.38
N ARG A 108 -7.08 3.99 32.32
CA ARG A 108 -7.58 3.15 33.44
C ARG A 108 -6.76 3.33 34.72
N TRP A 109 -5.46 3.58 34.58
CA TRP A 109 -4.60 3.85 35.75
C TRP A 109 -4.89 5.22 36.35
N ALA A 110 -5.07 6.26 35.52
CA ALA A 110 -5.47 7.59 35.97
C ALA A 110 -6.83 7.56 36.71
N ASP A 111 -7.82 6.88 36.15
CA ASP A 111 -9.14 6.69 36.72
C ASP A 111 -9.06 6.02 38.12
N LYS A 112 -8.21 4.98 38.25
CA LYS A 112 -7.99 4.30 39.54
C LYS A 112 -7.36 5.21 40.57
N ILE A 113 -6.38 6.04 40.20
CA ILE A 113 -5.75 6.99 41.12
C ILE A 113 -6.77 8.02 41.56
N GLU A 114 -7.59 8.53 40.66
CA GLU A 114 -8.62 9.52 40.98
C GLU A 114 -9.68 8.93 41.93
N ALA A 115 -10.16 7.71 41.64
CA ALA A 115 -11.08 7.01 42.53
C ALA A 115 -10.48 6.76 43.91
N SER A 116 -9.19 6.43 44.01
CA SER A 116 -8.51 6.23 45.29
C SER A 116 -8.39 7.53 46.12
N LYS A 117 -8.16 8.67 45.46
CA LYS A 117 -8.14 9.98 46.13
C LYS A 117 -9.50 10.34 46.73
N PHE A 118 -10.59 10.04 46.05
CA PHE A 118 -11.96 10.23 46.57
C PHE A 118 -12.26 9.30 47.73
N SER A 119 -11.85 8.05 47.69
CA SER A 119 -12.02 7.09 48.77
C SER A 119 -11.28 7.48 50.03
N THR A 120 -10.03 7.97 49.91
CA THR A 120 -9.23 8.42 51.07
C THR A 120 -9.78 9.70 51.68
N ARG A 121 -10.44 10.56 50.90
CA ARG A 121 -11.07 11.80 51.39
C ARG A 121 -12.38 11.52 52.14
N ASN A 122 -13.02 10.39 51.87
CA ASN A 122 -14.28 9.98 52.50
C ASN A 122 -14.09 9.00 53.68
N SER A 123 -12.91 8.40 53.84
CA SER A 123 -12.50 7.70 55.05
C SER A 123 -12.06 8.75 56.05
N GLY A 124 -13.05 9.32 56.76
CA GLY A 124 -12.86 10.42 57.65
C GLY A 124 -11.72 10.22 58.64
N LEU A 125 -10.71 11.06 58.53
CA LEU A 125 -9.97 11.43 59.70
C LEU A 125 -10.98 12.11 60.63
N ARG A 126 -11.52 11.36 61.61
CA ARG A 126 -12.07 11.92 62.82
C ARG A 126 -10.91 12.72 63.43
N VAL A 127 -10.94 14.04 63.22
CA VAL A 127 -10.14 14.97 64.03
C VAL A 127 -10.74 14.84 65.41
N ASP A 128 -10.06 14.15 66.32
CA ASP A 128 -10.34 14.11 67.74
C ASP A 128 -10.17 15.54 68.23
N ARG A 129 -11.29 16.24 68.44
CA ARG A 129 -11.28 17.55 69.06
C ARG A 129 -10.91 17.31 70.53
N GLY A 130 -9.59 17.46 70.77
CA GLY A 130 -9.06 17.39 72.06
C GLY A 130 -9.89 18.27 72.99
N TYR A 131 -10.38 17.66 74.02
CA TYR A 131 -11.08 18.28 75.14
C TYR A 131 -10.21 19.33 75.78
N VAL A 132 -10.50 20.63 75.58
CA VAL A 132 -9.85 21.76 76.31
C VAL A 132 -10.56 21.87 77.60
N GLY A 133 -9.98 21.22 78.61
CA GLY A 133 -10.41 21.38 79.98
C GLY A 133 -10.12 22.80 80.49
N HIS A 134 -11.16 23.58 80.71
CA HIS A 134 -11.08 24.79 81.56
C HIS A 134 -10.80 24.37 83.00
N LYS A 135 -9.61 24.75 83.52
CA LYS A 135 -9.38 24.88 84.95
C LYS A 135 -9.68 26.31 85.34
N SER A 136 -10.77 26.46 86.04
CA SER A 136 -11.00 27.68 86.87
C SER A 136 -10.20 27.56 88.15
N ALA A 137 -9.52 28.66 88.52
CA ALA A 137 -9.11 28.94 89.87
C ALA A 137 -9.65 30.33 90.26
#